data_cc1aee72e80bd2933676ae15a3eb30cb
#
_entry.id   cc1aee72e80bd2933676ae15a3eb30cb
#
_cell.length_a   1.000
_cell.length_b   1.000
_cell.length_c   1.000
_cell.angle_alpha   90.00
_cell.angle_beta   90.00
_cell.angle_gamma   90.00
#
_symmetry.space_group_name_H-M   'P 1'
#
loop_
_entity.id
_entity.type
_entity.pdbx_description
1 polymer ?
#
loop_
_entity_poly.entity_id
_entity_poly.type
_entity_poly.pdbx_seq_one_letter_code
_entity_poly.pdbx_strand_id
1 'polypeptide(L)'
;TDGSQRDIQMSQLVFDALQAQFEATGKLSKFVFCNRLGTPLDHKNVTNRVWYPLLRHLNLKQRRPYQCRHTAATLWLASGEAPEWIARQLGHTTTEMLFRVYSRYVPNLTRRDGSAFERLITQTLGTQLLPVKTAPAEEAEQEAELLAENAAQGGDHE
;
A
#
# COMPACT_ATOMS: atom_id res chain seq x y z
N THR A 1 5.05 21.76 -12.19
CA THR A 1 5.87 20.81 -12.93
C THR A 1 4.99 20.08 -13.94
N ASP A 2 5.53 19.72 -15.10
CA ASP A 2 4.80 19.03 -16.18
C ASP A 2 4.13 17.74 -15.69
N GLY A 3 4.73 17.02 -14.75
CA GLY A 3 4.15 15.82 -14.14
C GLY A 3 2.96 16.07 -13.19
N SER A 4 2.64 17.34 -12.90
CA SER A 4 1.48 17.67 -12.05
C SER A 4 0.16 17.69 -12.83
N GLN A 5 0.23 17.97 -14.13
CA GLN A 5 -0.94 17.95 -15.03
C GLN A 5 -1.10 16.53 -15.59
N ARG A 6 -2.15 15.85 -15.20
CA ARG A 6 -2.40 14.47 -15.59
C ARG A 6 -3.87 14.11 -15.43
N ASP A 7 -4.30 13.11 -16.16
CA ASP A 7 -5.59 12.48 -15.97
C ASP A 7 -5.51 11.46 -14.82
N ILE A 8 -6.50 11.51 -13.95
CA ILE A 8 -6.63 10.62 -12.78
C ILE A 8 -7.85 9.73 -13.00
N GLN A 9 -7.66 8.41 -12.90
CA GLN A 9 -8.77 7.48 -12.90
C GLN A 9 -9.48 7.53 -11.55
N MET A 10 -10.80 7.60 -11.58
CA MET A 10 -11.65 7.67 -10.40
C MET A 10 -12.34 6.34 -10.17
N SER A 11 -12.35 5.88 -8.92
CA SER A 11 -13.27 4.82 -8.50
C SER A 11 -14.70 5.36 -8.46
N GLN A 12 -15.70 4.47 -8.48
CA GLN A 12 -17.11 4.87 -8.39
C GLN A 12 -17.38 5.73 -7.15
N LEU A 13 -16.79 5.36 -6.00
CA LEU A 13 -16.92 6.12 -4.75
C LEU A 13 -16.46 7.58 -4.89
N VAL A 14 -15.33 7.80 -5.57
CA VAL A 14 -14.79 9.16 -5.81
C VAL A 14 -15.67 9.92 -6.81
N PHE A 15 -16.14 9.25 -7.85
CA PHE A 15 -17.05 9.84 -8.83
C PHE A 15 -18.35 10.32 -8.17
N ASP A 16 -18.99 9.48 -7.36
CA ASP A 16 -20.24 9.83 -6.67
C ASP A 16 -20.04 11.01 -5.71
N ALA A 17 -18.91 11.04 -4.97
CA ALA A 17 -18.58 12.15 -4.08
C ALA A 17 -18.36 13.47 -4.86
N LEU A 18 -17.70 13.41 -6.02
CA LEU A 18 -17.51 14.60 -6.88
C LEU A 18 -18.79 15.03 -7.57
N GLN A 19 -19.67 14.09 -7.93
CA GLN A 19 -20.99 14.38 -8.46
C GLN A 19 -21.83 15.17 -7.44
N ALA A 20 -21.88 14.69 -6.19
CA ALA A 20 -22.57 15.39 -5.11
C ALA A 20 -21.96 16.78 -4.83
N GLN A 21 -20.64 16.90 -4.91
CA GLN A 21 -19.95 18.19 -4.79
C GLN A 21 -20.31 19.14 -5.94
N PHE A 22 -20.40 18.63 -7.17
CA PHE A 22 -20.80 19.41 -8.33
C PHE A 22 -22.24 19.94 -8.21
N GLU A 23 -23.16 19.11 -7.72
CA GLU A 23 -24.54 19.54 -7.44
C GLU A 23 -24.59 20.67 -6.42
N ALA A 24 -23.72 20.60 -5.40
CA ALA A 24 -23.67 21.62 -4.33
C ALA A 24 -23.03 22.94 -4.77
N THR A 25 -21.99 22.91 -5.62
CA THR A 25 -21.17 24.10 -5.90
C THR A 25 -20.91 24.39 -7.38
N GLY A 26 -21.22 23.45 -8.28
CA GLY A 26 -20.89 23.60 -9.71
C GLY A 26 -21.54 24.80 -10.41
N LYS A 27 -22.69 25.26 -9.90
CA LYS A 27 -23.36 26.49 -10.40
C LYS A 27 -22.76 27.78 -9.83
N LEU A 28 -21.99 27.69 -8.75
CA LEU A 28 -21.42 28.85 -8.05
C LEU A 28 -20.05 29.25 -8.58
N SER A 29 -19.27 28.30 -9.07
CA SER A 29 -17.87 28.53 -9.41
C SER A 29 -17.32 27.50 -10.38
N LYS A 30 -16.25 27.88 -11.09
CA LYS A 30 -15.40 26.97 -11.86
C LYS A 30 -14.48 26.10 -11.01
N PHE A 31 -14.39 26.38 -9.70
CA PHE A 31 -13.58 25.60 -8.78
C PHE A 31 -14.42 24.50 -8.15
N VAL A 32 -13.87 23.28 -8.10
CA VAL A 32 -14.54 22.13 -7.50
C VAL A 32 -14.90 22.41 -6.03
N PHE A 33 -13.97 23.00 -5.30
CA PHE A 33 -14.17 23.40 -3.91
C PHE A 33 -14.05 24.92 -3.80
N CYS A 34 -15.15 25.56 -3.48
CA CYS A 34 -15.22 27.01 -3.33
C CYS A 34 -15.96 27.40 -2.05
N ASN A 35 -15.79 28.65 -1.63
CA ASN A 35 -16.59 29.24 -0.56
C ASN A 35 -17.95 29.72 -1.11
N ARG A 36 -18.79 30.28 -0.25
CA ARG A 36 -20.12 30.81 -0.62
C ARG A 36 -20.08 31.95 -1.65
N LEU A 37 -18.93 32.59 -1.81
CA LEU A 37 -18.71 33.68 -2.80
C LEU A 37 -18.16 33.14 -4.13
N GLY A 38 -18.02 31.84 -4.30
CA GLY A 38 -17.48 31.21 -5.50
C GLY A 38 -15.94 31.32 -5.64
N THR A 39 -15.23 31.80 -4.62
CA THR A 39 -13.77 31.88 -4.62
C THR A 39 -13.15 30.56 -4.10
N PRO A 40 -11.94 30.18 -4.56
CA PRO A 40 -11.32 28.93 -4.12
C PRO A 40 -11.08 28.93 -2.60
N LEU A 41 -11.13 27.74 -2.01
CA LEU A 41 -10.84 27.56 -0.59
C LEU A 41 -9.35 27.80 -0.29
N ASP A 42 -9.07 28.56 0.74
CA ASP A 42 -7.71 28.68 1.28
C ASP A 42 -7.32 27.44 2.08
N HIS A 43 -6.18 26.84 1.72
CA HIS A 43 -5.76 25.56 2.31
C HIS A 43 -5.45 25.65 3.81
N LYS A 44 -4.95 26.80 4.31
CA LYS A 44 -4.68 26.99 5.73
C LYS A 44 -5.98 27.09 6.53
N ASN A 45 -6.97 27.80 5.97
CA ASN A 45 -8.29 27.88 6.58
C ASN A 45 -8.97 26.51 6.65
N VAL A 46 -8.96 25.74 5.56
CA VAL A 46 -9.51 24.37 5.55
C VAL A 46 -8.78 23.48 6.54
N THR A 47 -7.45 23.52 6.57
CA THR A 47 -6.67 22.71 7.50
C THR A 47 -6.97 23.04 8.95
N ASN A 48 -7.00 24.32 9.29
CA ASN A 48 -7.13 24.74 10.69
C ASN A 48 -8.57 24.73 11.19
N ARG A 49 -9.56 25.05 10.34
CA ARG A 49 -10.96 25.23 10.75
C ARG A 49 -11.85 24.03 10.46
N VAL A 50 -11.42 23.13 9.56
CA VAL A 50 -12.19 21.95 9.19
C VAL A 50 -11.42 20.68 9.53
N TRP A 51 -10.25 20.48 8.93
CA TRP A 51 -9.49 19.23 9.03
C TRP A 51 -9.05 18.88 10.46
N TYR A 52 -8.36 19.77 11.15
CA TYR A 52 -7.91 19.48 12.51
C TYR A 52 -9.05 19.39 13.53
N PRO A 53 -10.10 20.22 13.49
CA PRO A 53 -11.28 20.01 14.32
C PRO A 53 -11.98 18.67 14.06
N LEU A 54 -12.09 18.25 12.80
CA LEU A 54 -12.66 16.95 12.44
C LEU A 54 -11.86 15.79 13.03
N LEU A 55 -10.52 15.81 12.90
CA LEU A 55 -9.66 14.78 13.48
C LEU A 55 -9.82 14.71 15.02
N ARG A 56 -9.92 15.87 15.68
CA ARG A 56 -10.17 15.92 17.15
C ARG A 56 -11.54 15.35 17.50
N HIS A 57 -12.58 15.72 16.77
CA HIS A 57 -13.91 15.20 16.99
C HIS A 57 -13.98 13.67 16.85
N LEU A 58 -13.26 13.12 15.88
CA LEU A 58 -13.14 11.68 15.64
C LEU A 58 -12.12 10.97 16.55
N ASN A 59 -11.51 11.68 17.49
CA ASN A 59 -10.44 11.17 18.37
C ASN A 59 -9.27 10.54 17.58
N LEU A 60 -8.95 11.12 16.42
CA LEU A 60 -7.85 10.68 15.59
C LEU A 60 -6.59 11.51 15.84
N LYS A 61 -5.43 10.86 15.73
CA LYS A 61 -4.14 11.56 15.83
C LYS A 61 -4.07 12.69 14.80
N GLN A 62 -3.68 13.87 15.24
CA GLN A 62 -3.52 15.03 14.37
C GLN A 62 -2.46 14.77 13.30
N ARG A 63 -2.86 14.87 12.04
CA ARG A 63 -2.00 14.66 10.85
C ARG A 63 -2.34 15.72 9.81
N ARG A 64 -1.36 16.09 8.98
CA ARG A 64 -1.58 17.02 7.87
C ARG A 64 -2.47 16.37 6.80
N PRO A 65 -3.32 17.12 6.06
CA PRO A 65 -4.15 16.58 4.98
C PRO A 65 -3.35 15.80 3.94
N TYR A 66 -2.09 16.18 3.67
CA TYR A 66 -1.20 15.49 2.73
C TYR A 66 -0.97 14.00 3.09
N GLN A 67 -1.17 13.62 4.36
CA GLN A 67 -1.07 12.20 4.76
C GLN A 67 -2.11 11.30 4.08
N CYS A 68 -3.22 11.86 3.59
CA CYS A 68 -4.18 11.10 2.78
C CYS A 68 -3.54 10.51 1.53
N ARG A 69 -2.57 11.22 0.93
CA ARG A 69 -1.80 10.71 -0.21
C ARG A 69 -1.01 9.45 0.16
N HIS A 70 -0.35 9.46 1.32
CA HIS A 70 0.37 8.27 1.80
C HIS A 70 -0.58 7.11 2.10
N THR A 71 -1.73 7.41 2.70
CA THR A 71 -2.75 6.39 2.97
C THR A 71 -3.27 5.77 1.68
N ALA A 72 -3.61 6.59 0.67
CA ALA A 72 -4.06 6.09 -0.62
C ALA A 72 -3.02 5.20 -1.29
N ALA A 73 -1.75 5.64 -1.35
CA ALA A 73 -0.66 4.84 -1.90
C ALA A 73 -0.50 3.48 -1.20
N THR A 74 -0.58 3.49 0.13
CA THR A 74 -0.47 2.27 0.95
C THR A 74 -1.62 1.30 0.68
N LEU A 75 -2.85 1.81 0.62
CA LEU A 75 -4.05 1.00 0.38
C LEU A 75 -4.05 0.41 -1.03
N TRP A 76 -3.69 1.19 -2.05
CA TRP A 76 -3.58 0.68 -3.42
C TRP A 76 -2.52 -0.41 -3.56
N LEU A 77 -1.34 -0.23 -2.95
CA LEU A 77 -0.32 -1.27 -2.93
C LEU A 77 -0.79 -2.52 -2.19
N ALA A 78 -1.42 -2.36 -1.03
CA ALA A 78 -1.94 -3.47 -0.23
C ALA A 78 -3.07 -4.22 -0.95
N SER A 79 -3.87 -3.54 -1.79
CA SER A 79 -4.90 -4.17 -2.61
C SER A 79 -4.36 -4.88 -3.86
N GLY A 80 -3.06 -4.72 -4.16
CA GLY A 80 -2.42 -5.37 -5.30
C GLY A 80 -2.50 -4.59 -6.62
N GLU A 81 -2.84 -3.29 -6.56
CA GLU A 81 -2.83 -2.43 -7.75
C GLU A 81 -1.42 -2.34 -8.35
N ALA A 82 -1.36 -2.20 -9.68
CA ALA A 82 -0.09 -2.10 -10.40
C ALA A 82 0.72 -0.87 -9.97
N PRO A 83 1.99 -1.03 -9.58
CA PRO A 83 2.84 0.09 -9.13
C PRO A 83 2.94 1.23 -10.15
N GLU A 84 2.95 0.92 -11.44
CA GLU A 84 2.98 1.89 -12.53
C GLU A 84 1.71 2.73 -12.58
N TRP A 85 0.56 2.10 -12.35
CA TRP A 85 -0.72 2.80 -12.24
C TRP A 85 -0.72 3.72 -11.03
N ILE A 86 -0.29 3.23 -9.85
CA ILE A 86 -0.20 4.04 -8.62
C ILE A 86 0.74 5.22 -8.82
N ALA A 87 1.90 5.02 -9.43
CA ALA A 87 2.84 6.10 -9.70
C ALA A 87 2.21 7.18 -10.58
N ARG A 88 1.49 6.80 -11.64
CA ARG A 88 0.73 7.76 -12.48
C ARG A 88 -0.34 8.50 -11.70
N GLN A 89 -1.15 7.80 -10.89
CA GLN A 89 -2.17 8.43 -10.04
C GLN A 89 -1.56 9.47 -9.09
N LEU A 90 -0.41 9.15 -8.54
CA LEU A 90 0.31 10.04 -7.63
C LEU A 90 1.11 11.14 -8.36
N GLY A 91 1.33 11.04 -9.66
CA GLY A 91 2.18 11.96 -10.44
C GLY A 91 3.65 11.77 -10.12
N HIS A 92 4.08 10.55 -9.86
CA HIS A 92 5.49 10.18 -9.81
C HIS A 92 6.01 9.91 -11.22
N THR A 93 7.19 10.37 -11.54
CA THR A 93 7.83 10.13 -12.84
C THR A 93 8.33 8.70 -12.97
N THR A 94 8.63 8.03 -11.85
CA THR A 94 9.10 6.65 -11.79
C THR A 94 8.45 5.90 -10.62
N THR A 95 8.44 4.57 -10.69
CA THR A 95 7.99 3.70 -9.59
C THR A 95 9.00 3.60 -8.45
N GLU A 96 10.25 4.04 -8.66
CA GLU A 96 11.31 4.00 -7.66
C GLU A 96 10.92 4.71 -6.36
N MET A 97 10.33 5.92 -6.49
CA MET A 97 9.83 6.68 -5.34
C MET A 97 8.76 5.91 -4.57
N LEU A 98 7.89 5.18 -5.29
CA LEU A 98 6.85 4.38 -4.69
C LEU A 98 7.46 3.24 -3.87
N PHE A 99 8.37 2.46 -4.45
CA PHE A 99 9.02 1.36 -3.75
C PHE A 99 9.91 1.82 -2.59
N ARG A 100 10.66 2.91 -2.77
CA ARG A 100 11.48 3.48 -1.68
C ARG A 100 10.70 3.78 -0.42
N VAL A 101 9.46 4.32 -0.57
CA VAL A 101 8.64 4.76 0.57
C VAL A 101 7.70 3.67 1.05
N TYR A 102 7.17 2.84 0.15
CA TYR A 102 6.03 1.97 0.43
C TYR A 102 6.29 0.47 0.21
N SER A 103 7.54 0.04 -0.06
CA SER A 103 7.88 -1.37 -0.34
C SER A 103 7.33 -2.36 0.68
N ARG A 104 7.35 -1.99 1.97
CA ARG A 104 6.81 -2.83 3.06
C ARG A 104 5.31 -3.13 2.98
N TYR A 105 4.57 -2.42 2.15
CA TYR A 105 3.13 -2.61 1.98
C TYR A 105 2.78 -3.37 0.70
N VAL A 106 3.78 -3.74 -0.10
CA VAL A 106 3.56 -4.54 -1.31
C VAL A 106 3.35 -5.99 -0.88
N PRO A 107 2.19 -6.60 -1.20
CA PRO A 107 1.96 -8.00 -0.93
C PRO A 107 3.05 -8.85 -1.56
N ASN A 108 3.58 -9.79 -0.82
CA ASN A 108 4.62 -10.74 -1.26
C ASN A 108 6.02 -10.16 -1.51
N LEU A 109 6.25 -8.83 -1.46
CA LEU A 109 7.60 -8.27 -1.62
C LEU A 109 8.55 -8.69 -0.49
N THR A 110 8.01 -8.95 0.69
CA THR A 110 8.76 -9.44 1.85
C THR A 110 8.94 -10.95 1.88
N ARG A 111 8.23 -11.69 1.02
CA ARG A 111 8.38 -13.13 0.91
C ARG A 111 9.65 -13.46 0.15
N ARG A 112 10.44 -14.39 0.70
CA ARG A 112 11.70 -14.86 0.11
C ARG A 112 11.68 -16.34 -0.24
N ASP A 113 10.50 -16.98 -0.13
CA ASP A 113 10.31 -18.43 -0.19
C ASP A 113 9.72 -18.94 -1.53
N GLY A 114 9.40 -18.02 -2.46
CA GLY A 114 8.81 -18.42 -3.76
C GLY A 114 7.38 -18.97 -3.69
N SER A 115 6.78 -19.08 -2.51
CA SER A 115 5.47 -19.73 -2.30
C SER A 115 4.31 -19.10 -3.09
N ALA A 116 4.43 -17.84 -3.53
CA ALA A 116 3.43 -17.22 -4.40
C ALA A 116 3.49 -17.78 -5.81
N PHE A 117 4.69 -18.07 -6.33
CA PHE A 117 4.89 -18.71 -7.63
C PHE A 117 4.40 -20.16 -7.61
N GLU A 118 4.74 -20.91 -6.57
CA GLU A 118 4.28 -22.29 -6.41
C GLU A 118 2.77 -22.39 -6.39
N ARG A 119 2.09 -21.50 -5.65
CA ARG A 119 0.62 -21.43 -5.64
C ARG A 119 0.04 -21.12 -7.02
N LEU A 120 0.62 -20.16 -7.76
CA LEU A 120 0.18 -19.82 -9.08
C LEU A 120 0.32 -21.02 -10.03
N ILE A 121 1.46 -21.70 -10.02
CA ILE A 121 1.72 -22.89 -10.83
C ILE A 121 0.73 -24.01 -10.46
N THR A 122 0.56 -24.28 -9.18
CA THR A 122 -0.37 -25.32 -8.72
C THR A 122 -1.81 -25.02 -9.13
N GLN A 123 -2.24 -23.77 -9.04
CA GLN A 123 -3.59 -23.36 -9.47
C GLN A 123 -3.77 -23.41 -10.98
N THR A 124 -2.74 -23.07 -11.76
CA THR A 124 -2.84 -22.98 -13.23
C THR A 124 -2.62 -24.32 -13.93
N LEU A 125 -1.68 -25.11 -13.46
CA LEU A 125 -1.26 -26.36 -14.10
C LEU A 125 -1.75 -27.62 -13.36
N GLY A 126 -2.37 -27.48 -12.21
CA GLY A 126 -2.83 -28.59 -11.36
C GLY A 126 -1.71 -29.23 -10.55
N THR A 127 -2.11 -29.94 -9.50
CA THR A 127 -1.20 -30.54 -8.49
C THR A 127 -0.30 -31.65 -9.04
N GLN A 128 -0.53 -32.12 -10.27
CA GLN A 128 0.15 -33.30 -10.83
C GLN A 128 1.57 -33.04 -11.38
N LEU A 129 2.01 -31.76 -11.44
CA LEU A 129 3.30 -31.42 -12.10
C LEU A 129 4.44 -31.09 -11.13
N LEU A 130 4.17 -31.01 -9.85
CA LEU A 130 5.22 -30.77 -8.86
C LEU A 130 5.31 -31.98 -7.91
N PRO A 131 6.39 -32.76 -7.95
CA PRO A 131 6.67 -33.70 -6.87
C PRO A 131 6.86 -32.88 -5.60
N VAL A 132 5.90 -32.97 -4.68
CA VAL A 132 6.06 -32.42 -3.34
C VAL A 132 7.19 -33.21 -2.67
N LYS A 133 8.40 -32.69 -2.68
CA LYS A 133 9.40 -33.05 -1.69
C LYS A 133 9.01 -32.35 -0.39
N THR A 134 8.07 -32.92 0.30
CA THR A 134 8.05 -32.77 1.76
C THR A 134 9.26 -33.50 2.28
N ALA A 135 10.32 -32.77 2.61
CA ALA A 135 11.32 -33.31 3.51
C ALA A 135 10.56 -33.71 4.79
N PRO A 136 10.60 -34.97 5.21
CA PRO A 136 9.94 -35.36 6.44
C PRO A 136 10.57 -34.56 7.59
N ALA A 137 9.72 -34.05 8.49
CA ALA A 137 10.16 -33.34 9.68
C ALA A 137 11.17 -34.14 10.52
N GLU A 138 11.20 -35.44 10.34
CA GLU A 138 12.15 -36.39 10.94
C GLU A 138 13.60 -36.19 10.47
N GLU A 139 13.88 -35.74 9.23
CA GLU A 139 15.27 -35.48 8.80
C GLU A 139 15.82 -34.17 9.38
N ALA A 140 14.99 -33.17 9.60
CA ALA A 140 15.41 -31.92 10.24
C ALA A 140 15.63 -32.08 11.76
N GLU A 141 14.88 -32.94 12.44
CA GLU A 141 15.11 -33.29 13.84
C GLU A 141 16.36 -34.14 14.02
N GLN A 142 16.64 -35.08 13.12
CA GLN A 142 17.86 -35.89 13.17
C GLN A 142 19.12 -35.07 12.89
N GLU A 143 19.06 -34.10 11.97
CA GLU A 143 20.22 -33.22 11.70
C GLU A 143 20.48 -32.24 12.85
N ALA A 144 19.43 -31.77 13.51
CA ALA A 144 19.55 -30.94 14.72
C ALA A 144 20.09 -31.71 15.93
N GLU A 145 19.71 -32.98 16.07
CA GLU A 145 20.19 -33.86 17.16
C GLU A 145 21.65 -34.24 16.95
N LEU A 146 22.08 -34.52 15.72
CA LEU A 146 23.47 -34.80 15.35
C LEU A 146 24.39 -33.59 15.57
N LEU A 147 23.91 -32.39 15.29
CA LEU A 147 24.64 -31.14 15.53
C LEU A 147 24.78 -30.84 17.04
N ALA A 148 23.76 -31.17 17.84
CA ALA A 148 23.78 -31.00 19.27
C ALA A 148 24.74 -32.02 19.95
N GLU A 149 24.80 -33.24 19.46
CA GLU A 149 25.69 -34.29 19.98
C GLU A 149 27.18 -34.01 19.67
N ASN A 150 27.46 -33.49 18.46
CA ASN A 150 28.81 -33.06 18.10
C ASN A 150 29.29 -31.82 18.87
N ALA A 151 28.38 -30.93 19.27
CA ALA A 151 28.72 -29.79 20.12
C ALA A 151 29.02 -30.17 21.57
N ALA A 152 28.43 -31.27 22.06
CA ALA A 152 28.64 -31.76 23.41
C ALA A 152 29.99 -32.57 23.59
N GLN A 153 30.52 -33.13 22.49
CA GLN A 153 31.76 -33.91 22.52
C GLN A 153 33.04 -33.08 22.25
N GLY A 154 32.90 -31.79 21.90
CA GLY A 154 34.04 -30.89 21.62
C GLY A 154 34.55 -30.08 22.79
N GLY A 155 34.10 -30.33 24.02
CA GLY A 155 34.34 -29.49 25.21
C GLY A 155 35.33 -30.04 26.26
N ASP A 156 36.13 -31.06 25.97
CA ASP A 156 37.15 -31.56 26.93
C ASP A 156 38.49 -31.72 26.23
N HIS A 157 39.24 -30.64 26.09
CA HIS A 157 40.71 -30.63 25.99
C HIS A 157 41.22 -29.18 26.11
N GLU A 158 41.66 -28.86 27.27
CA GLU A 158 42.69 -28.00 27.84
C GLU A 158 42.20 -27.17 29.03
#